data_ad6c15aab36b7be178559313e36265a7
#
_entry.id   ad6c15aab36b7be178559313e36265a7
#
_cell.length_a   1.000
_cell.length_b   1.000
_cell.length_c   1.000
_cell.angle_alpha   90.00
_cell.angle_beta   90.00
_cell.angle_gamma   90.00
#
_symmetry.space_group_name_H-M   'P 1'
#
loop_
_entity.id
_entity.type
_entity.pdbx_description
1 polymer ?
#
loop_
_entity_poly.entity_id
_entity_poly.type
_entity_poly.pdbx_seq_one_letter_code
_entity_poly.pdbx_strand_id
1 'polypeptide(L)'
;IMLPPLSRVFEICLYSLLNFFPFLIFALYPFLDDLRFSRTKTGLLIVVLTFLQILFGLLACFSTGNISAVLSLISTLSYAFFYFTVIRKSPGQLLFVLLMISNIANLVVITAKCLEGQFFPDFALLPYRYSMSLFMVIVEIFILIPVFIFLKKVITPAISCSQSFHEWRYLWLIPATFYLIWYYMVYGNSTLSGLEIALNPKNIIVSVFVNAGALLIYSIVARLIVNQEQILKLQQQNHQLELQTVQYEKLQERIEDARRAKHDLHHHLSVMQAYLEKKDYESLASYLEQYCKQLPDHSLITFCENIDANIVLSHYAQEAERLGIAYSVVANIPASCPVEDHDLSVLFGNLLENAVDACVASKTTARSIFVRAVYEKGSLCIAIDNTFDGKIIQDPDGTFLSCKHAGKGLGTVSVRTIASKYHGTCRFDWKDQTFFASVICFRK
;
A
#
# COMPACT_ATOMS: atom_id res chain seq x y z
N ILE A 1 -8.49 4.14 60.84
CA ILE A 1 -8.34 3.15 59.74
C ILE A 1 -7.30 2.16 60.21
N MET A 2 -7.70 0.99 60.70
CA MET A 2 -6.75 -0.09 60.99
C MET A 2 -6.12 -0.55 59.67
N LEU A 3 -4.78 -0.52 59.59
CA LEU A 3 -4.10 -1.08 58.46
C LEU A 3 -4.42 -2.58 58.35
N PRO A 4 -4.75 -3.10 57.16
CA PRO A 4 -5.06 -4.52 57.02
C PRO A 4 -3.84 -5.36 57.36
N PRO A 5 -4.02 -6.58 57.85
CA PRO A 5 -2.92 -7.50 58.16
C PRO A 5 -2.11 -7.75 56.85
N LEU A 6 -0.80 -7.82 56.99
CA LEU A 6 0.15 -7.96 55.85
C LEU A 6 -0.21 -9.16 54.96
N SER A 7 -0.69 -10.25 55.51
CA SER A 7 -1.16 -11.46 54.80
C SER A 7 -2.33 -11.07 53.83
N ARG A 8 -3.22 -10.20 54.23
CA ARG A 8 -4.37 -9.76 53.44
C ARG A 8 -3.93 -8.91 52.22
N VAL A 9 -2.92 -8.07 52.44
CA VAL A 9 -2.32 -7.28 51.34
C VAL A 9 -1.69 -8.21 50.29
N PHE A 10 -0.96 -9.26 50.73
CA PHE A 10 -0.37 -10.25 49.84
C PHE A 10 -1.44 -11.02 49.04
N GLU A 11 -2.55 -11.42 49.66
CA GLU A 11 -3.66 -12.11 48.96
C GLU A 11 -4.20 -11.27 47.82
N ILE A 12 -4.44 -9.97 48.07
CA ILE A 12 -4.98 -9.06 47.07
C ILE A 12 -3.97 -8.78 45.95
N CYS A 13 -2.70 -8.56 46.29
CA CYS A 13 -1.63 -8.38 45.31
C CYS A 13 -1.51 -9.58 44.38
N LEU A 14 -1.52 -10.79 44.94
CA LEU A 14 -1.41 -12.04 44.17
C LEU A 14 -2.61 -12.21 43.24
N TYR A 15 -3.82 -12.02 43.75
CA TYR A 15 -5.04 -12.05 42.94
C TYR A 15 -5.01 -11.01 41.80
N SER A 16 -4.66 -9.76 42.11
CA SER A 16 -4.59 -8.69 41.14
C SER A 16 -3.57 -8.98 40.02
N LEU A 17 -2.44 -9.56 40.38
CA LEU A 17 -1.41 -9.97 39.43
C LEU A 17 -1.91 -11.08 38.51
N LEU A 18 -2.52 -12.12 39.02
CA LEU A 18 -3.06 -13.25 38.22
C LEU A 18 -4.21 -12.80 37.35
N ASN A 19 -5.10 -11.97 37.85
CA ASN A 19 -6.25 -11.47 37.08
C ASN A 19 -5.89 -10.51 35.94
N PHE A 20 -4.67 -9.98 35.91
CA PHE A 20 -4.27 -8.95 34.95
C PHE A 20 -3.11 -9.39 34.05
N PHE A 21 -2.00 -9.79 34.64
CA PHE A 21 -0.71 -9.93 33.93
C PHE A 21 -0.71 -11.00 32.83
N PRO A 22 -1.22 -12.23 33.02
CA PRO A 22 -1.26 -13.25 31.99
C PRO A 22 -2.10 -12.79 30.79
N PHE A 23 -3.26 -12.21 31.04
CA PHE A 23 -4.18 -11.75 29.99
C PHE A 23 -3.65 -10.56 29.22
N LEU A 24 -2.90 -9.65 29.85
CA LEU A 24 -2.20 -8.57 29.15
C LEU A 24 -1.17 -9.13 28.17
N ILE A 25 -0.36 -10.11 28.57
CA ILE A 25 0.61 -10.74 27.68
C ILE A 25 -0.07 -11.39 26.48
N PHE A 26 -1.17 -12.09 26.72
CA PHE A 26 -1.94 -12.74 25.65
C PHE A 26 -2.60 -11.72 24.71
N ALA A 27 -3.08 -10.60 25.23
CA ALA A 27 -3.63 -9.53 24.41
C ALA A 27 -2.56 -8.83 23.55
N LEU A 28 -1.32 -8.70 24.05
CA LEU A 28 -0.20 -8.09 23.32
C LEU A 28 0.45 -9.06 22.31
N TYR A 29 0.37 -10.37 22.55
CA TYR A 29 1.06 -11.38 21.77
C TYR A 29 0.85 -11.27 20.23
N PRO A 30 -0.38 -11.12 19.71
CA PRO A 30 -0.61 -11.01 18.26
C PRO A 30 -0.01 -9.74 17.62
N PHE A 31 0.40 -8.76 18.44
CA PHE A 31 0.87 -7.44 18.00
C PHE A 31 2.34 -7.16 18.34
N LEU A 32 3.12 -8.19 18.67
CA LEU A 32 4.52 -8.01 19.11
C LEU A 32 5.41 -7.31 18.07
N ASP A 33 5.08 -7.46 16.78
CA ASP A 33 5.81 -6.83 15.68
C ASP A 33 5.24 -5.45 15.31
N ASP A 34 4.08 -5.08 15.86
CA ASP A 34 3.38 -3.83 15.59
C ASP A 34 3.42 -2.85 16.77
N LEU A 35 4.39 -2.97 17.67
CA LEU A 35 4.54 -2.08 18.82
C LEU A 35 5.05 -0.69 18.39
N ARG A 36 4.50 0.38 19.01
CA ARG A 36 4.96 1.76 18.80
C ARG A 36 6.30 2.07 19.45
N PHE A 37 6.59 1.39 20.56
CA PHE A 37 7.80 1.59 21.35
C PHE A 37 8.73 0.37 21.24
N SER A 38 10.01 0.57 21.55
CA SER A 38 10.95 -0.54 21.64
C SER A 38 10.49 -1.55 22.69
N ARG A 39 10.87 -2.83 22.51
CA ARG A 39 10.50 -3.92 23.44
C ARG A 39 10.89 -3.60 24.90
N THR A 40 12.02 -2.95 25.11
CA THR A 40 12.47 -2.52 26.45
C THR A 40 11.57 -1.44 27.07
N LYS A 41 11.21 -0.41 26.28
CA LYS A 41 10.28 0.65 26.73
C LYS A 41 8.89 0.08 27.00
N THR A 42 8.39 -0.79 26.13
CA THR A 42 7.11 -1.47 26.33
C THR A 42 7.14 -2.32 27.59
N GLY A 43 8.21 -3.08 27.84
CA GLY A 43 8.38 -3.84 29.08
C GLY A 43 8.34 -2.97 30.32
N LEU A 44 9.02 -1.82 30.32
CA LEU A 44 8.97 -0.87 31.42
C LEU A 44 7.55 -0.34 31.69
N LEU A 45 6.82 0.02 30.61
CA LEU A 45 5.43 0.47 30.72
C LEU A 45 4.50 -0.63 31.26
N ILE A 46 4.72 -1.89 30.89
CA ILE A 46 3.97 -3.03 31.44
C ILE A 46 4.22 -3.16 32.95
N VAL A 47 5.46 -3.03 33.39
CA VAL A 47 5.77 -3.06 34.83
C VAL A 47 5.06 -1.93 35.58
N VAL A 48 5.13 -0.70 35.07
CA VAL A 48 4.42 0.45 35.66
C VAL A 48 2.91 0.21 35.73
N LEU A 49 2.33 -0.27 34.63
CA LEU A 49 0.90 -0.57 34.58
C LEU A 49 0.52 -1.69 35.56
N THR A 50 1.34 -2.72 35.71
CA THR A 50 1.11 -3.82 36.66
C THR A 50 1.10 -3.31 38.10
N PHE A 51 2.04 -2.44 38.47
CA PHE A 51 2.03 -1.79 39.78
C PHE A 51 0.77 -0.95 39.99
N LEU A 52 0.36 -0.19 38.97
CA LEU A 52 -0.86 0.62 39.02
C LEU A 52 -2.11 -0.25 39.20
N GLN A 53 -2.20 -1.38 38.50
CA GLN A 53 -3.32 -2.34 38.64
C GLN A 53 -3.39 -2.97 40.03
N ILE A 54 -2.25 -3.34 40.61
CA ILE A 54 -2.17 -3.85 41.99
C ILE A 54 -2.63 -2.78 42.96
N LEU A 55 -2.20 -1.53 42.79
CA LEU A 55 -2.63 -0.40 43.62
C LEU A 55 -4.14 -0.18 43.54
N PHE A 56 -4.73 -0.20 42.35
CA PHE A 56 -6.20 -0.08 42.20
C PHE A 56 -6.92 -1.26 42.83
N GLY A 57 -6.42 -2.47 42.73
CA GLY A 57 -6.97 -3.66 43.39
C GLY A 57 -6.98 -3.51 44.91
N LEU A 58 -5.88 -3.05 45.50
CA LEU A 58 -5.77 -2.78 46.92
C LEU A 58 -6.77 -1.69 47.35
N LEU A 59 -6.79 -0.54 46.67
CA LEU A 59 -7.70 0.56 47.00
C LEU A 59 -9.17 0.14 46.88
N ALA A 60 -9.51 -0.62 45.83
CA ALA A 60 -10.89 -1.09 45.63
C ALA A 60 -11.33 -2.07 46.71
N CYS A 61 -10.45 -2.94 47.21
CA CYS A 61 -10.74 -3.92 48.24
C CYS A 61 -11.02 -3.26 49.62
N PHE A 62 -10.37 -2.12 49.89
CA PHE A 62 -10.56 -1.40 51.18
C PHE A 62 -11.56 -0.25 51.08
N SER A 63 -12.10 -0.01 49.89
CA SER A 63 -13.15 0.98 49.65
C SER A 63 -14.52 0.33 49.71
N THR A 64 -15.55 1.12 50.09
CA THR A 64 -16.94 0.66 50.19
C THR A 64 -17.81 1.31 49.11
N GLY A 65 -18.78 0.54 48.62
CA GLY A 65 -19.84 1.07 47.76
C GLY A 65 -19.36 1.64 46.42
N ASN A 66 -19.81 2.84 46.08
CA ASN A 66 -19.55 3.47 44.77
C ASN A 66 -18.05 3.72 44.46
N ILE A 67 -17.22 3.90 45.48
CA ILE A 67 -15.78 4.16 45.29
C ILE A 67 -15.07 2.95 44.69
N SER A 68 -15.40 1.74 45.16
CA SER A 68 -14.84 0.49 44.59
C SER A 68 -15.21 0.33 43.12
N ALA A 69 -16.44 0.62 42.73
CA ALA A 69 -16.87 0.58 41.34
C ALA A 69 -16.14 1.61 40.45
N VAL A 70 -15.95 2.84 40.94
CA VAL A 70 -15.21 3.89 40.24
C VAL A 70 -13.73 3.49 40.05
N LEU A 71 -13.08 2.96 41.08
CA LEU A 71 -11.69 2.49 41.01
C LEU A 71 -11.54 1.35 40.00
N SER A 72 -12.47 0.41 39.96
CA SER A 72 -12.49 -0.68 38.96
C SER A 72 -12.66 -0.15 37.54
N LEU A 73 -13.49 0.86 37.34
CA LEU A 73 -13.68 1.53 36.06
C LEU A 73 -12.40 2.25 35.62
N ILE A 74 -11.74 3.01 36.50
CA ILE A 74 -10.47 3.69 36.22
C ILE A 74 -9.38 2.68 35.89
N SER A 75 -9.32 1.57 36.63
CA SER A 75 -8.40 0.46 36.34
C SER A 75 -8.59 -0.08 34.92
N THR A 76 -9.82 -0.36 34.52
CA THR A 76 -10.14 -0.86 33.17
C THR A 76 -9.80 0.16 32.09
N LEU A 77 -10.13 1.45 32.31
CA LEU A 77 -9.81 2.52 31.38
C LEU A 77 -8.29 2.73 31.24
N SER A 78 -7.53 2.64 32.33
CA SER A 78 -6.06 2.75 32.28
C SER A 78 -5.42 1.62 31.46
N TYR A 79 -5.93 0.41 31.60
CA TYR A 79 -5.55 -0.74 30.81
C TYR A 79 -5.85 -0.56 29.30
N ALA A 80 -7.08 -0.17 29.00
CA ALA A 80 -7.48 0.09 27.63
C ALA A 80 -6.64 1.22 27.00
N PHE A 81 -6.43 2.32 27.71
CA PHE A 81 -5.61 3.43 27.26
C PHE A 81 -4.16 2.98 26.93
N PHE A 82 -3.53 2.23 27.84
CA PHE A 82 -2.21 1.64 27.60
C PHE A 82 -2.22 0.80 26.32
N TYR A 83 -3.17 -0.11 26.17
CA TYR A 83 -3.27 -1.04 25.06
C TYR A 83 -3.39 -0.33 23.71
N PHE A 84 -4.26 0.69 23.62
CA PHE A 84 -4.44 1.49 22.41
C PHE A 84 -3.26 2.41 22.09
N THR A 85 -2.48 2.82 23.09
CA THR A 85 -1.32 3.69 22.87
C THR A 85 -0.08 2.93 22.44
N VAL A 86 0.10 1.69 22.91
CA VAL A 86 1.33 0.91 22.68
C VAL A 86 1.35 0.22 21.33
N ILE A 87 0.20 -0.06 20.71
CA ILE A 87 0.11 -0.85 19.47
C ILE A 87 -0.24 0.05 18.27
N ARG A 88 0.37 -0.26 17.10
CA ARG A 88 0.12 0.42 15.81
C ARG A 88 -0.79 -0.41 14.92
N LYS A 89 -2.04 -0.58 15.30
CA LYS A 89 -3.05 -1.29 14.48
C LYS A 89 -4.38 -0.57 14.54
N SER A 90 -5.32 -0.98 13.69
CA SER A 90 -6.65 -0.39 13.66
C SER A 90 -7.40 -0.62 14.98
N PRO A 91 -8.22 0.35 15.45
CA PRO A 91 -8.98 0.18 16.69
C PRO A 91 -9.87 -1.06 16.69
N GLY A 92 -10.40 -1.47 15.53
CA GLY A 92 -11.23 -2.67 15.42
C GLY A 92 -10.48 -3.96 15.72
N GLN A 93 -9.21 -4.09 15.24
CA GLN A 93 -8.34 -5.23 15.56
C GLN A 93 -8.01 -5.27 17.05
N LEU A 94 -7.70 -4.12 17.62
CA LEU A 94 -7.38 -3.98 19.04
C LEU A 94 -8.56 -4.38 19.91
N LEU A 95 -9.76 -3.84 19.61
CA LEU A 95 -10.99 -4.19 20.33
C LEU A 95 -11.34 -5.67 20.19
N PHE A 96 -11.17 -6.26 18.99
CA PHE A 96 -11.45 -7.67 18.78
C PHE A 96 -10.63 -8.55 19.72
N VAL A 97 -9.31 -8.36 19.76
CA VAL A 97 -8.42 -9.17 20.61
C VAL A 97 -8.64 -8.87 22.09
N LEU A 98 -8.79 -7.59 22.44
CA LEU A 98 -9.03 -7.17 23.82
C LEU A 98 -10.28 -7.83 24.41
N LEU A 99 -11.41 -7.75 23.69
CA LEU A 99 -12.69 -8.33 24.15
C LEU A 99 -12.67 -9.86 24.13
N MET A 100 -11.99 -10.47 23.16
CA MET A 100 -11.78 -11.92 23.11
C MET A 100 -11.00 -12.41 24.35
N ILE A 101 -9.90 -11.76 24.69
CA ILE A 101 -9.11 -12.11 25.87
C ILE A 101 -9.89 -11.82 27.16
N SER A 102 -10.67 -10.73 27.20
CA SER A 102 -11.54 -10.43 28.37
C SER A 102 -12.60 -11.52 28.59
N ASN A 103 -13.19 -12.08 27.54
CA ASN A 103 -14.13 -13.20 27.64
C ASN A 103 -13.45 -14.44 28.24
N ILE A 104 -12.22 -14.73 27.84
CA ILE A 104 -11.42 -15.84 28.39
C ILE A 104 -11.06 -15.58 29.86
N ALA A 105 -10.67 -14.35 30.21
CA ALA A 105 -10.39 -13.96 31.59
C ALA A 105 -11.59 -14.17 32.50
N ASN A 106 -12.78 -13.75 32.03
CA ASN A 106 -14.03 -13.95 32.75
C ASN A 106 -14.35 -15.45 32.96
N LEU A 107 -14.11 -16.30 31.96
CA LEU A 107 -14.26 -17.75 32.08
C LEU A 107 -13.32 -18.32 33.15
N VAL A 108 -12.06 -17.88 33.16
CA VAL A 108 -11.07 -18.31 34.17
C VAL A 108 -11.52 -17.95 35.57
N VAL A 109 -11.93 -16.68 35.77
CA VAL A 109 -12.37 -16.18 37.10
C VAL A 109 -13.59 -16.93 37.62
N ILE A 110 -14.63 -17.13 36.78
CA ILE A 110 -15.83 -17.85 37.17
C ILE A 110 -15.51 -19.32 37.50
N THR A 111 -14.71 -19.97 36.66
CA THR A 111 -14.34 -21.38 36.86
C THR A 111 -13.53 -21.56 38.14
N ALA A 112 -12.53 -20.70 38.38
CA ALA A 112 -11.72 -20.72 39.59
C ALA A 112 -12.57 -20.49 40.85
N LYS A 113 -13.51 -19.53 40.78
CA LYS A 113 -14.40 -19.22 41.91
C LYS A 113 -15.36 -20.37 42.27
N CYS A 114 -15.89 -21.05 41.23
CA CYS A 114 -16.76 -22.20 41.49
C CYS A 114 -15.99 -23.38 42.08
N LEU A 115 -14.77 -23.67 41.59
CA LEU A 115 -13.92 -24.69 42.16
C LEU A 115 -13.57 -24.38 43.61
N GLU A 116 -13.21 -23.11 43.92
CA GLU A 116 -13.04 -22.65 45.28
C GLU A 116 -14.26 -22.98 46.17
N GLY A 117 -15.47 -22.68 45.65
CA GLY A 117 -16.72 -22.94 46.38
C GLY A 117 -17.00 -24.40 46.67
N GLN A 118 -16.54 -25.31 45.82
CA GLN A 118 -16.68 -26.75 46.04
C GLN A 118 -15.69 -27.32 47.07
N PHE A 119 -14.44 -26.83 47.06
CA PHE A 119 -13.38 -27.35 47.95
C PHE A 119 -13.22 -26.55 49.22
N PHE A 120 -13.54 -25.24 49.22
CA PHE A 120 -13.36 -24.33 50.35
C PHE A 120 -14.59 -23.43 50.51
N PRO A 121 -15.77 -23.96 50.86
CA PRO A 121 -17.02 -23.22 50.91
C PRO A 121 -16.96 -22.04 51.88
N ASP A 122 -16.28 -22.18 53.00
CA ASP A 122 -16.18 -21.12 54.03
C ASP A 122 -15.37 -19.90 53.56
N PHE A 123 -14.40 -20.12 52.66
CA PHE A 123 -13.58 -19.05 52.08
C PHE A 123 -14.20 -18.48 50.79
N ALA A 124 -15.02 -19.24 50.12
CA ALA A 124 -15.61 -18.85 48.82
C ALA A 124 -16.51 -17.61 48.86
N LEU A 125 -17.14 -17.35 50.01
CA LEU A 125 -17.94 -16.15 50.25
C LEU A 125 -17.08 -14.89 50.52
N LEU A 126 -15.79 -15.09 50.80
CA LEU A 126 -14.83 -14.00 51.06
C LEU A 126 -14.05 -13.67 49.76
N PRO A 127 -13.96 -12.39 49.39
CA PRO A 127 -13.22 -12.00 48.16
C PRO A 127 -11.70 -12.09 48.35
N TYR A 128 -10.96 -12.51 47.30
CA TYR A 128 -9.49 -12.42 47.18
C TYR A 128 -8.71 -13.19 48.25
N ARG A 129 -9.08 -14.45 48.54
CA ARG A 129 -8.30 -15.37 49.41
C ARG A 129 -7.24 -16.15 48.65
N TYR A 130 -6.26 -16.73 49.37
CA TYR A 130 -5.26 -17.60 48.76
C TYR A 130 -5.87 -18.81 48.06
N SER A 131 -6.99 -19.35 48.57
CA SER A 131 -7.74 -20.41 47.94
C SER A 131 -8.19 -20.02 46.49
N MET A 132 -8.72 -18.83 46.31
CA MET A 132 -9.08 -18.31 45.01
C MET A 132 -7.86 -18.20 44.05
N SER A 133 -6.74 -17.66 44.55
CA SER A 133 -5.52 -17.51 43.76
C SER A 133 -4.93 -18.88 43.37
N LEU A 134 -5.03 -19.90 44.23
CA LEU A 134 -4.61 -21.28 43.94
C LEU A 134 -5.41 -21.85 42.76
N PHE A 135 -6.75 -21.75 42.80
CA PHE A 135 -7.58 -22.23 41.72
C PHE A 135 -7.44 -21.40 40.42
N MET A 136 -7.16 -20.11 40.54
CA MET A 136 -6.85 -19.29 39.36
C MET A 136 -5.61 -19.84 38.66
N VAL A 137 -4.51 -20.08 39.33
CA VAL A 137 -3.30 -20.64 38.73
C VAL A 137 -3.57 -21.98 38.04
N ILE A 138 -4.31 -22.87 38.72
CA ILE A 138 -4.67 -24.19 38.15
C ILE A 138 -5.49 -24.00 36.85
N VAL A 139 -6.55 -23.20 36.87
CA VAL A 139 -7.44 -22.98 35.72
C VAL A 139 -6.70 -22.26 34.63
N GLU A 140 -5.86 -21.27 34.93
CA GLU A 140 -5.01 -20.57 33.96
C GLU A 140 -4.11 -21.52 33.18
N ILE A 141 -3.41 -22.44 33.85
CA ILE A 141 -2.56 -23.42 33.17
C ILE A 141 -3.35 -24.24 32.17
N PHE A 142 -4.55 -24.72 32.56
CA PHE A 142 -5.39 -25.54 31.67
C PHE A 142 -6.01 -24.75 30.51
N ILE A 143 -6.40 -23.50 30.70
CA ILE A 143 -7.07 -22.68 29.69
C ILE A 143 -6.07 -21.92 28.83
N LEU A 144 -5.02 -21.31 29.38
CA LEU A 144 -4.12 -20.44 28.64
C LEU A 144 -3.21 -21.20 27.67
N ILE A 145 -2.86 -22.47 27.94
CA ILE A 145 -2.05 -23.25 27.00
C ILE A 145 -2.77 -23.45 25.66
N PRO A 146 -4.01 -23.99 25.59
CA PRO A 146 -4.74 -24.10 24.33
C PRO A 146 -5.06 -22.71 23.71
N VAL A 147 -5.34 -21.71 24.51
CA VAL A 147 -5.55 -20.33 24.03
C VAL A 147 -4.28 -19.78 23.39
N PHE A 148 -3.11 -20.04 23.95
CA PHE A 148 -1.85 -19.62 23.32
C PHE A 148 -1.65 -20.27 21.94
N ILE A 149 -1.92 -21.57 21.83
CA ILE A 149 -1.85 -22.28 20.55
C ILE A 149 -2.84 -21.68 19.54
N PHE A 150 -4.04 -21.36 20.00
CA PHE A 150 -5.07 -20.73 19.19
C PHE A 150 -4.64 -19.32 18.72
N LEU A 151 -4.15 -18.47 19.61
CA LEU A 151 -3.60 -17.16 19.28
C LEU A 151 -2.50 -17.26 18.23
N LYS A 152 -1.52 -18.13 18.47
CA LYS A 152 -0.35 -18.30 17.60
C LYS A 152 -0.73 -18.82 16.21
N LYS A 153 -1.60 -19.83 16.12
CA LYS A 153 -1.91 -20.53 14.86
C LYS A 153 -3.08 -19.93 14.09
N VAL A 154 -3.98 -19.23 14.75
CA VAL A 154 -5.23 -18.78 14.14
C VAL A 154 -5.33 -17.24 14.10
N ILE A 155 -5.20 -16.59 15.24
CA ILE A 155 -5.44 -15.15 15.35
C ILE A 155 -4.27 -14.32 14.81
N THR A 156 -3.04 -14.64 15.20
CA THR A 156 -1.84 -13.88 14.76
C THR A 156 -1.71 -13.84 13.23
N PRO A 157 -1.86 -14.96 12.47
CA PRO A 157 -1.83 -14.91 11.02
C PRO A 157 -2.95 -14.04 10.43
N ALA A 158 -4.17 -14.11 10.98
CA ALA A 158 -5.29 -13.31 10.50
C ALA A 158 -5.07 -11.80 10.71
N ILE A 159 -4.44 -11.40 11.83
CA ILE A 159 -4.09 -10.01 12.11
C ILE A 159 -2.94 -9.52 11.22
N SER A 160 -1.94 -10.35 10.95
CA SER A 160 -0.80 -9.98 10.10
C SER A 160 -1.18 -9.83 8.63
N CYS A 161 -2.11 -10.65 8.12
CA CYS A 161 -2.61 -10.59 6.74
C CYS A 161 -3.48 -9.37 6.45
N SER A 162 -4.01 -8.70 7.48
CA SER A 162 -5.19 -7.82 7.38
C SER A 162 -4.89 -6.34 7.14
N GLN A 163 -3.75 -5.95 6.56
CA GLN A 163 -3.47 -4.52 6.31
C GLN A 163 -4.51 -3.84 5.40
N SER A 164 -5.18 -4.59 4.54
CA SER A 164 -6.16 -4.09 3.57
C SER A 164 -7.62 -4.37 3.93
N PHE A 165 -7.91 -4.98 5.07
CA PHE A 165 -9.23 -5.48 5.38
C PHE A 165 -10.07 -4.43 6.14
N HIS A 166 -10.99 -3.77 5.43
CA HIS A 166 -11.84 -2.73 6.01
C HIS A 166 -12.87 -3.25 7.02
N GLU A 167 -13.21 -4.54 6.95
CA GLU A 167 -14.22 -5.15 7.82
C GLU A 167 -13.80 -5.26 9.29
N TRP A 168 -12.53 -5.13 9.62
CA TRP A 168 -12.09 -5.04 11.03
C TRP A 168 -12.81 -3.95 11.81
N ARG A 169 -13.34 -2.93 11.12
CA ARG A 169 -14.18 -1.89 11.73
C ARG A 169 -15.39 -2.45 12.44
N TYR A 170 -15.90 -3.61 12.01
CA TYR A 170 -17.12 -4.23 12.55
C TYR A 170 -16.88 -5.57 13.26
N LEU A 171 -15.78 -6.27 12.97
CA LEU A 171 -15.53 -7.62 13.50
C LEU A 171 -15.41 -7.66 15.03
N TRP A 172 -15.02 -6.57 15.67
CA TRP A 172 -14.97 -6.47 17.13
C TRP A 172 -16.37 -6.59 17.78
N LEU A 173 -17.45 -6.38 17.05
CA LEU A 173 -18.81 -6.59 17.55
C LEU A 173 -19.05 -8.06 17.93
N ILE A 174 -18.37 -9.03 17.27
CA ILE A 174 -18.50 -10.45 17.57
C ILE A 174 -18.06 -10.76 19.03
N PRO A 175 -16.81 -10.49 19.44
CA PRO A 175 -16.45 -10.69 20.85
C PRO A 175 -17.22 -9.77 21.82
N ALA A 176 -17.68 -8.61 21.37
CA ALA A 176 -18.52 -7.74 22.17
C ALA A 176 -19.88 -8.36 22.50
N THR A 177 -20.53 -9.05 21.55
CA THR A 177 -21.80 -9.74 21.82
C THR A 177 -21.64 -10.85 22.86
N PHE A 178 -20.56 -11.64 22.77
CA PHE A 178 -20.28 -12.67 23.79
C PHE A 178 -19.97 -12.07 25.14
N TYR A 179 -19.26 -10.92 25.18
CA TYR A 179 -19.02 -10.19 26.42
C TYR A 179 -20.31 -9.67 27.03
N LEU A 180 -21.24 -9.13 26.23
CA LEU A 180 -22.55 -8.66 26.71
C LEU A 180 -23.42 -9.81 27.21
N ILE A 181 -23.41 -10.98 26.56
CA ILE A 181 -24.12 -12.18 27.04
C ILE A 181 -23.59 -12.56 28.41
N TRP A 182 -22.25 -12.63 28.57
CA TRP A 182 -21.64 -12.90 29.86
C TRP A 182 -22.02 -11.82 30.91
N TYR A 183 -21.91 -10.55 30.56
CA TYR A 183 -22.26 -9.43 31.46
C TYR A 183 -23.71 -9.52 31.91
N TYR A 184 -24.65 -9.77 31.01
CA TYR A 184 -26.05 -9.95 31.33
C TYR A 184 -26.31 -11.16 32.25
N MET A 185 -25.61 -12.28 32.01
CA MET A 185 -25.71 -13.48 32.82
C MET A 185 -25.28 -13.21 34.30
N VAL A 186 -24.21 -12.43 34.45
CA VAL A 186 -23.64 -12.15 35.81
C VAL A 186 -24.37 -11.01 36.52
N TYR A 187 -24.72 -9.95 35.80
CA TYR A 187 -25.29 -8.72 36.43
C TYR A 187 -26.77 -8.48 36.10
N GLY A 188 -27.35 -9.25 35.20
CA GLY A 188 -28.77 -9.09 34.79
C GLY A 188 -29.75 -9.55 35.87
N ASN A 189 -29.33 -10.35 36.86
CA ASN A 189 -30.16 -10.78 37.98
C ASN A 189 -29.81 -9.96 39.23
N SER A 190 -30.63 -9.00 39.57
CA SER A 190 -30.38 -8.06 40.66
C SER A 190 -30.53 -8.67 42.07
N THR A 191 -30.99 -9.91 42.20
CA THR A 191 -31.25 -10.57 43.49
C THR A 191 -30.04 -11.37 44.01
N LEU A 192 -29.08 -11.73 43.14
CA LEU A 192 -27.92 -12.51 43.53
C LEU A 192 -26.62 -11.70 43.39
N SER A 193 -25.71 -11.86 44.33
CA SER A 193 -24.37 -11.28 44.20
C SER A 193 -23.56 -11.99 43.09
N GLY A 194 -22.61 -11.28 42.45
CA GLY A 194 -21.71 -11.89 41.44
C GLY A 194 -20.96 -13.11 41.99
N LEU A 195 -20.68 -13.16 43.28
CA LEU A 195 -20.10 -14.31 43.98
C LEU A 195 -21.02 -15.54 44.01
N GLU A 196 -22.28 -15.35 44.37
CA GLU A 196 -23.29 -16.45 44.38
C GLU A 196 -23.55 -16.98 42.99
N ILE A 197 -23.56 -16.12 41.99
CA ILE A 197 -23.68 -16.53 40.57
C ILE A 197 -22.50 -17.38 40.16
N ALA A 198 -21.26 -16.98 40.52
CA ALA A 198 -20.03 -17.73 40.18
C ALA A 198 -19.96 -19.09 40.89
N LEU A 199 -20.56 -19.24 42.08
CA LEU A 199 -20.58 -20.48 42.83
C LEU A 199 -21.50 -21.58 42.23
N ASN A 200 -22.44 -21.20 41.35
CA ASN A 200 -23.38 -22.14 40.74
C ASN A 200 -22.73 -22.88 39.56
N PRO A 201 -22.57 -24.23 39.62
CA PRO A 201 -21.92 -25.01 38.56
C PRO A 201 -22.61 -24.91 37.18
N LYS A 202 -23.91 -24.65 37.14
CA LYS A 202 -24.68 -24.46 35.91
C LYS A 202 -24.13 -23.27 35.09
N ASN A 203 -23.72 -22.21 35.77
CA ASN A 203 -23.20 -21.00 35.12
C ASN A 203 -21.84 -21.25 34.47
N ILE A 204 -21.01 -22.17 35.01
CA ILE A 204 -19.77 -22.57 34.34
C ILE A 204 -20.06 -23.31 33.06
N ILE A 205 -20.98 -24.27 33.09
CA ILE A 205 -21.34 -25.05 31.91
C ILE A 205 -21.80 -24.11 30.80
N VAL A 206 -22.66 -23.14 31.10
CA VAL A 206 -23.11 -22.13 30.14
C VAL A 206 -21.91 -21.28 29.65
N SER A 207 -21.05 -20.82 30.56
CA SER A 207 -19.87 -20.01 30.20
C SER A 207 -18.90 -20.78 29.31
N VAL A 208 -18.68 -22.07 29.56
CA VAL A 208 -17.84 -22.95 28.72
C VAL A 208 -18.44 -23.06 27.31
N PHE A 209 -19.75 -23.35 27.20
CA PHE A 209 -20.40 -23.45 25.89
C PHE A 209 -20.38 -22.13 25.10
N VAL A 210 -20.61 -20.99 25.78
CA VAL A 210 -20.56 -19.67 25.16
C VAL A 210 -19.16 -19.37 24.65
N ASN A 211 -18.12 -19.64 25.45
CA ASN A 211 -16.73 -19.41 25.04
C ASN A 211 -16.27 -20.40 23.96
N ALA A 212 -16.70 -21.67 24.00
CA ALA A 212 -16.43 -22.64 22.94
C ALA A 212 -17.07 -22.20 21.62
N GLY A 213 -18.30 -21.76 21.64
CA GLY A 213 -19.00 -21.19 20.48
C GLY A 213 -18.27 -19.93 19.93
N ALA A 214 -17.84 -19.06 20.84
CA ALA A 214 -17.07 -17.88 20.48
C ALA A 214 -15.74 -18.24 19.77
N LEU A 215 -14.98 -19.17 20.34
CA LEU A 215 -13.70 -19.63 19.74
C LEU A 215 -13.92 -20.27 18.35
N LEU A 216 -15.00 -21.01 18.16
CA LEU A 216 -15.35 -21.55 16.84
C LEU A 216 -15.61 -20.41 15.84
N ILE A 217 -16.41 -19.41 16.21
CA ILE A 217 -16.70 -18.26 15.34
C ILE A 217 -15.39 -17.47 15.06
N TYR A 218 -14.55 -17.20 16.05
CA TYR A 218 -13.26 -16.54 15.84
C TYR A 218 -12.38 -17.35 14.88
N SER A 219 -12.38 -18.70 14.98
CA SER A 219 -11.60 -19.55 14.10
C SER A 219 -12.10 -19.49 12.65
N ILE A 220 -13.42 -19.48 12.45
CA ILE A 220 -14.03 -19.36 11.11
C ILE A 220 -13.69 -18.00 10.51
N VAL A 221 -13.89 -16.91 11.24
CA VAL A 221 -13.59 -15.55 10.80
C VAL A 221 -12.10 -15.40 10.45
N ALA A 222 -11.20 -15.87 11.30
CA ALA A 222 -9.76 -15.82 11.06
C ALA A 222 -9.37 -16.59 9.78
N ARG A 223 -9.92 -17.79 9.58
CA ARG A 223 -9.70 -18.57 8.35
C ARG A 223 -10.23 -17.88 7.10
N LEU A 224 -11.41 -17.27 7.19
CA LEU A 224 -11.99 -16.52 6.06
C LEU A 224 -11.06 -15.34 5.67
N ILE A 225 -10.52 -14.59 6.65
CA ILE A 225 -9.58 -13.50 6.39
C ILE A 225 -8.33 -14.02 5.68
N VAL A 226 -7.71 -15.08 6.19
CA VAL A 226 -6.50 -15.67 5.60
C VAL A 226 -6.76 -16.20 4.18
N ASN A 227 -7.88 -16.90 3.98
CA ASN A 227 -8.25 -17.43 2.67
C ASN A 227 -8.51 -16.30 1.66
N GLN A 228 -9.18 -15.24 2.07
CA GLN A 228 -9.45 -14.09 1.21
C GLN A 228 -8.15 -13.38 0.77
N GLU A 229 -7.19 -13.21 1.67
CA GLU A 229 -5.86 -12.69 1.35
C GLU A 229 -5.12 -13.59 0.34
N GLN A 230 -5.22 -14.92 0.51
CA GLN A 230 -4.62 -15.88 -0.45
C GLN A 230 -5.28 -15.78 -1.83
N ILE A 231 -6.60 -15.69 -1.88
CA ILE A 231 -7.35 -15.53 -3.14
C ILE A 231 -6.92 -14.25 -3.85
N LEU A 232 -6.83 -13.12 -3.15
CA LEU A 232 -6.37 -11.86 -3.71
C LEU A 232 -4.95 -11.95 -4.27
N LYS A 233 -4.03 -12.59 -3.56
CA LYS A 233 -2.66 -12.82 -4.04
C LYS A 233 -2.62 -13.68 -5.30
N LEU A 234 -3.40 -14.75 -5.33
CA LEU A 234 -3.50 -15.62 -6.52
C LEU A 234 -4.09 -14.87 -7.72
N GLN A 235 -5.11 -14.04 -7.51
CA GLN A 235 -5.69 -13.21 -8.57
C GLN A 235 -4.66 -12.21 -9.13
N GLN A 236 -3.87 -11.56 -8.25
CA GLN A 236 -2.80 -10.65 -8.69
C GLN A 236 -1.73 -11.39 -9.50
N GLN A 237 -1.31 -12.58 -9.05
CA GLN A 237 -0.35 -13.40 -9.78
C GLN A 237 -0.88 -13.85 -11.14
N ASN A 238 -2.13 -14.31 -11.22
CA ASN A 238 -2.75 -14.70 -12.48
C ASN A 238 -2.84 -13.51 -13.45
N HIS A 239 -3.25 -12.35 -12.98
CA HIS A 239 -3.31 -11.15 -13.82
C HIS A 239 -1.91 -10.75 -14.35
N GLN A 240 -0.88 -10.88 -13.52
CA GLN A 240 0.50 -10.63 -13.96
C GLN A 240 0.96 -11.62 -15.04
N LEU A 241 0.59 -12.92 -14.89
CA LEU A 241 0.88 -13.95 -15.90
C LEU A 241 0.14 -13.69 -17.22
N GLU A 242 -1.13 -13.26 -17.16
CA GLU A 242 -1.89 -12.87 -18.36
C GLU A 242 -1.22 -11.74 -19.11
N LEU A 243 -0.78 -10.69 -18.41
CA LEU A 243 -0.05 -9.58 -19.03
C LEU A 243 1.26 -10.04 -19.69
N GLN A 244 2.00 -10.93 -19.03
CA GLN A 244 3.22 -11.50 -19.62
C GLN A 244 2.92 -12.33 -20.88
N THR A 245 1.85 -13.10 -20.89
CA THR A 245 1.43 -13.91 -22.05
C THR A 245 1.11 -12.99 -23.24
N VAL A 246 0.34 -11.93 -23.02
CA VAL A 246 0.01 -10.96 -24.07
C VAL A 246 1.27 -10.26 -24.61
N GLN A 247 2.23 -9.92 -23.75
CA GLN A 247 3.50 -9.34 -24.18
C GLN A 247 4.33 -10.33 -25.02
N TYR A 248 4.34 -11.59 -24.62
CA TYR A 248 5.04 -12.64 -25.35
C TYR A 248 4.43 -12.89 -26.74
N GLU A 249 3.10 -12.95 -26.82
CA GLU A 249 2.40 -13.09 -28.11
C GLU A 249 2.73 -11.93 -29.07
N LYS A 250 2.68 -10.68 -28.57
CA LYS A 250 3.08 -9.51 -29.38
C LYS A 250 4.54 -9.54 -29.81
N LEU A 251 5.41 -10.07 -28.96
CA LEU A 251 6.82 -10.22 -29.32
C LEU A 251 7.00 -11.27 -30.41
N GLN A 252 6.31 -12.40 -30.32
CA GLN A 252 6.33 -13.44 -31.36
C GLN A 252 5.82 -12.90 -32.70
N GLU A 253 4.71 -12.17 -32.69
CA GLU A 253 4.17 -11.52 -33.90
C GLU A 253 5.21 -10.61 -34.54
N ARG A 254 5.88 -9.75 -33.77
CA ARG A 254 6.94 -8.87 -34.27
C ARG A 254 8.14 -9.64 -34.85
N ILE A 255 8.51 -10.78 -34.22
CA ILE A 255 9.60 -11.63 -34.71
C ILE A 255 9.21 -12.26 -36.04
N GLU A 256 7.97 -12.71 -36.21
CA GLU A 256 7.50 -13.28 -37.47
C GLU A 256 7.41 -12.23 -38.57
N ASP A 257 6.96 -11.01 -38.25
CA ASP A 257 6.94 -9.89 -39.19
C ASP A 257 8.36 -9.51 -39.64
N ALA A 258 9.30 -9.45 -38.69
CA ALA A 258 10.71 -9.19 -39.00
C ALA A 258 11.31 -10.30 -39.84
N ARG A 259 10.97 -11.57 -39.63
CA ARG A 259 11.41 -12.70 -40.47
C ARG A 259 10.85 -12.59 -41.87
N ARG A 260 9.56 -12.24 -42.04
CA ARG A 260 8.92 -12.03 -43.34
C ARG A 260 9.64 -10.91 -44.10
N ALA A 261 9.78 -9.74 -43.44
CA ALA A 261 10.45 -8.59 -44.03
C ALA A 261 11.90 -8.91 -44.43
N LYS A 262 12.64 -9.67 -43.61
CA LYS A 262 13.99 -10.13 -43.94
C LYS A 262 14.00 -11.07 -45.15
N HIS A 263 13.05 -12.00 -45.21
CA HIS A 263 12.93 -12.94 -46.33
C HIS A 263 12.65 -12.19 -47.65
N ASP A 264 11.73 -11.23 -47.63
CA ASP A 264 11.35 -10.44 -48.79
C ASP A 264 12.50 -9.55 -49.25
N LEU A 265 13.24 -8.94 -48.31
CA LEU A 265 14.46 -8.18 -48.64
C LEU A 265 15.51 -9.08 -49.29
N HIS A 266 15.72 -10.29 -48.76
CA HIS A 266 16.65 -11.26 -49.36
C HIS A 266 16.26 -11.66 -50.78
N HIS A 267 14.96 -11.86 -51.04
CA HIS A 267 14.44 -12.17 -52.37
C HIS A 267 14.72 -11.01 -53.33
N HIS A 268 14.44 -9.75 -52.94
CA HIS A 268 14.71 -8.59 -53.78
C HIS A 268 16.19 -8.41 -54.06
N LEU A 269 17.08 -8.60 -53.08
CA LEU A 269 18.53 -8.53 -53.25
C LEU A 269 19.04 -9.62 -54.20
N SER A 270 18.49 -10.84 -54.12
CA SER A 270 18.88 -11.97 -55.01
C SER A 270 18.49 -11.67 -56.48
N VAL A 271 17.31 -11.06 -56.72
CA VAL A 271 16.89 -10.65 -58.05
C VAL A 271 17.81 -9.54 -58.60
N MET A 272 18.17 -8.54 -57.81
CA MET A 272 19.10 -7.48 -58.19
C MET A 272 20.49 -8.04 -58.51
N GLN A 273 20.97 -8.99 -57.71
CA GLN A 273 22.26 -9.68 -57.95
C GLN A 273 22.24 -10.46 -59.26
N ALA A 274 21.15 -11.14 -59.59
CA ALA A 274 21.03 -11.89 -60.84
C ALA A 274 21.06 -10.98 -62.08
N TYR A 275 20.46 -9.77 -62.03
CA TYR A 275 20.58 -8.77 -63.10
C TYR A 275 22.02 -8.24 -63.23
N LEU A 276 22.70 -7.98 -62.12
CA LEU A 276 24.12 -7.58 -62.10
C LEU A 276 25.05 -8.63 -62.74
N GLU A 277 24.88 -9.91 -62.40
CA GLU A 277 25.69 -11.02 -62.96
C GLU A 277 25.48 -11.16 -64.45
N LYS A 278 24.27 -10.90 -64.95
CA LYS A 278 23.94 -10.87 -66.37
C LYS A 278 24.35 -9.59 -67.08
N LYS A 279 24.86 -8.59 -66.36
CA LYS A 279 25.20 -7.24 -66.87
C LYS A 279 24.00 -6.52 -67.54
N ASP A 280 22.79 -6.89 -67.13
CA ASP A 280 21.53 -6.28 -67.61
C ASP A 280 21.16 -5.08 -66.73
N TYR A 281 21.78 -3.96 -67.02
CA TYR A 281 21.64 -2.73 -66.22
C TYR A 281 20.29 -2.02 -66.48
N GLU A 282 19.67 -2.21 -67.62
CA GLU A 282 18.34 -1.60 -67.93
C GLU A 282 17.24 -2.24 -67.09
N SER A 283 17.23 -3.59 -67.07
CA SER A 283 16.27 -4.33 -66.24
C SER A 283 16.49 -4.08 -64.74
N LEU A 284 17.74 -3.96 -64.30
CA LEU A 284 18.09 -3.63 -62.91
C LEU A 284 17.57 -2.26 -62.51
N ALA A 285 17.77 -1.24 -63.39
CA ALA A 285 17.30 0.12 -63.14
C ALA A 285 15.75 0.20 -63.05
N SER A 286 15.07 -0.48 -63.99
CA SER A 286 13.60 -0.57 -63.97
C SER A 286 13.07 -1.29 -62.68
N TYR A 287 13.71 -2.39 -62.26
CA TYR A 287 13.33 -3.12 -61.08
C TYR A 287 13.55 -2.29 -59.82
N LEU A 288 14.65 -1.58 -59.67
CA LEU A 288 14.94 -0.67 -58.58
C LEU A 288 13.91 0.46 -58.51
N GLU A 289 13.58 1.08 -59.64
CA GLU A 289 12.58 2.13 -59.69
C GLU A 289 11.19 1.64 -59.25
N GLN A 290 10.81 0.42 -59.69
CA GLN A 290 9.54 -0.19 -59.30
C GLN A 290 9.51 -0.57 -57.80
N TYR A 291 10.64 -1.09 -57.26
CA TYR A 291 10.75 -1.42 -55.85
C TYR A 291 10.73 -0.18 -54.97
N CYS A 292 11.44 0.89 -55.35
CA CYS A 292 11.38 2.18 -54.62
C CYS A 292 9.99 2.80 -54.60
N LYS A 293 9.18 2.63 -55.65
CA LYS A 293 7.79 3.08 -55.68
C LYS A 293 6.86 2.26 -54.78
N GLN A 294 7.22 1.04 -54.42
CA GLN A 294 6.44 0.21 -53.47
C GLN A 294 6.82 0.45 -51.98
N LEU A 295 7.98 1.05 -51.74
CA LEU A 295 8.33 1.51 -50.40
C LEU A 295 7.45 2.73 -50.06
N PRO A 296 6.93 2.81 -48.81
CA PRO A 296 6.22 4.01 -48.38
C PRO A 296 7.07 5.24 -48.69
N ASP A 297 6.43 6.26 -49.27
CA ASP A 297 7.09 7.49 -49.67
C ASP A 297 7.65 8.22 -48.45
N HIS A 298 8.79 7.76 -47.96
CA HIS A 298 9.61 8.48 -47.00
C HIS A 298 10.55 9.40 -47.77
N SER A 299 9.96 10.37 -48.53
CA SER A 299 10.72 11.54 -48.95
C SER A 299 11.15 12.27 -47.68
N LEU A 300 12.32 11.91 -47.13
CA LEU A 300 12.90 12.64 -46.02
C LEU A 300 13.15 14.06 -46.50
N ILE A 301 12.27 14.96 -46.08
CA ILE A 301 12.50 16.39 -46.27
C ILE A 301 13.76 16.71 -45.46
N THR A 302 14.79 17.19 -46.14
CA THR A 302 16.05 17.54 -45.49
C THR A 302 15.96 18.91 -44.85
N PHE A 303 15.80 18.96 -43.51
CA PHE A 303 15.76 20.20 -42.74
C PHE A 303 17.13 20.63 -42.23
N CYS A 304 18.05 19.70 -41.94
CA CYS A 304 19.39 19.97 -41.44
C CYS A 304 20.36 18.84 -41.79
N GLU A 305 21.68 19.07 -41.58
CA GLU A 305 22.74 18.10 -41.88
C GLU A 305 22.84 16.97 -40.85
N ASN A 306 22.41 17.17 -39.61
CA ASN A 306 22.40 16.12 -38.58
C ASN A 306 21.31 15.11 -38.89
N ILE A 307 21.70 13.83 -39.07
CA ILE A 307 20.83 12.75 -39.54
C ILE A 307 19.71 12.49 -38.50
N ASP A 308 20.05 12.35 -37.24
CA ASP A 308 19.11 11.97 -36.18
C ASP A 308 18.08 13.08 -35.93
N ALA A 309 18.50 14.35 -35.88
CA ALA A 309 17.61 15.49 -35.79
C ALA A 309 16.70 15.58 -37.03
N ASN A 310 17.26 15.34 -38.24
CA ASN A 310 16.50 15.37 -39.47
C ASN A 310 15.42 14.28 -39.54
N ILE A 311 15.70 13.06 -39.10
CA ILE A 311 14.73 11.95 -39.01
C ILE A 311 13.54 12.35 -38.14
N VAL A 312 13.80 12.90 -36.95
CA VAL A 312 12.72 13.31 -36.02
C VAL A 312 11.91 14.46 -36.59
N LEU A 313 12.58 15.50 -37.13
CA LEU A 313 11.90 16.65 -37.75
C LEU A 313 11.02 16.23 -38.93
N SER A 314 11.51 15.31 -39.77
CA SER A 314 10.77 14.79 -40.93
C SER A 314 9.57 13.93 -40.50
N HIS A 315 9.72 13.12 -39.48
CA HIS A 315 8.63 12.34 -38.93
C HIS A 315 7.47 13.22 -38.46
N TYR A 316 7.78 14.27 -37.68
CA TYR A 316 6.72 15.16 -37.17
C TYR A 316 6.18 16.11 -38.25
N ALA A 317 6.94 16.37 -39.32
CA ALA A 317 6.41 17.10 -40.51
C ALA A 317 5.28 16.30 -41.19
N GLN A 318 5.50 15.00 -41.42
CA GLN A 318 4.49 14.08 -41.95
C GLN A 318 3.26 13.94 -41.02
N GLU A 319 3.51 13.80 -39.71
CA GLU A 319 2.45 13.69 -38.73
C GLU A 319 1.60 14.99 -38.65
N ALA A 320 2.25 16.15 -38.70
CA ALA A 320 1.59 17.45 -38.71
C ALA A 320 0.73 17.62 -40.00
N GLU A 321 1.24 17.23 -41.17
CA GLU A 321 0.51 17.24 -42.44
C GLU A 321 -0.72 16.35 -42.37
N ARG A 322 -0.59 15.12 -41.82
CA ARG A 322 -1.71 14.18 -41.64
C ARG A 322 -2.79 14.75 -40.72
N LEU A 323 -2.42 15.58 -39.74
CA LEU A 323 -3.33 16.17 -38.74
C LEU A 323 -3.84 17.57 -39.17
N GLY A 324 -3.43 18.07 -40.31
CA GLY A 324 -3.80 19.40 -40.80
C GLY A 324 -3.21 20.55 -39.98
N ILE A 325 -2.00 20.37 -39.42
CA ILE A 325 -1.26 21.36 -38.65
C ILE A 325 -0.23 22.03 -39.58
N ALA A 326 -0.22 23.35 -39.62
CA ALA A 326 0.80 24.10 -40.37
C ALA A 326 2.17 23.91 -39.65
N TYR A 327 3.12 23.26 -40.31
CA TYR A 327 4.44 22.93 -39.77
C TYR A 327 5.52 23.68 -40.54
N SER A 328 6.33 24.45 -39.80
CA SER A 328 7.43 25.23 -40.40
C SER A 328 8.72 25.02 -39.61
N VAL A 329 9.81 24.73 -40.32
CA VAL A 329 11.11 24.41 -39.70
C VAL A 329 12.20 25.30 -40.30
N VAL A 330 12.99 25.92 -39.43
CA VAL A 330 14.25 26.57 -39.75
C VAL A 330 15.34 25.92 -38.88
N ALA A 331 16.04 24.94 -39.45
CA ALA A 331 17.06 24.19 -38.72
C ALA A 331 18.43 24.34 -39.37
N ASN A 332 19.41 24.78 -38.59
CA ASN A 332 20.82 24.81 -38.97
C ASN A 332 21.63 24.05 -37.91
N ILE A 333 21.65 22.73 -38.07
CA ILE A 333 22.35 21.79 -37.18
C ILE A 333 23.36 21.02 -38.04
N PRO A 334 24.67 21.20 -37.80
CA PRO A 334 25.70 20.49 -38.58
C PRO A 334 25.70 18.99 -38.28
N ALA A 335 26.26 18.19 -39.18
CA ALA A 335 26.38 16.75 -39.03
C ALA A 335 27.07 16.33 -37.71
N SER A 336 28.01 17.14 -37.23
CA SER A 336 28.65 16.92 -35.91
C SER A 336 28.22 18.02 -34.95
N CYS A 337 27.35 17.67 -34.00
CA CYS A 337 26.87 18.53 -32.96
C CYS A 337 27.47 18.11 -31.57
N PRO A 338 27.70 19.04 -30.64
CA PRO A 338 28.20 18.68 -29.31
C PRO A 338 27.21 17.95 -28.42
N VAL A 339 25.94 17.91 -28.81
CA VAL A 339 24.91 17.10 -28.18
C VAL A 339 24.89 15.73 -28.86
N GLU A 340 24.91 14.65 -28.05
CA GLU A 340 24.85 13.27 -28.56
C GLU A 340 23.59 13.05 -29.40
N ASP A 341 23.66 12.29 -30.49
CA ASP A 341 22.58 12.05 -31.44
C ASP A 341 21.33 11.48 -30.76
N HIS A 342 21.53 10.54 -29.81
CA HIS A 342 20.42 10.01 -28.99
C HIS A 342 19.71 11.12 -28.18
N ASP A 343 20.47 12.01 -27.53
CA ASP A 343 19.89 13.09 -26.73
C ASP A 343 19.17 14.13 -27.61
N LEU A 344 19.70 14.39 -28.82
CA LEU A 344 19.02 15.21 -29.83
C LEU A 344 17.64 14.63 -30.21
N SER A 345 17.62 13.32 -30.50
CA SER A 345 16.37 12.61 -30.82
C SER A 345 15.36 12.70 -29.69
N VAL A 346 15.82 12.54 -28.43
CA VAL A 346 14.93 12.65 -27.26
C VAL A 346 14.46 14.09 -27.03
N LEU A 347 15.29 15.11 -27.23
CA LEU A 347 14.93 16.52 -27.09
C LEU A 347 13.84 16.90 -28.11
N PHE A 348 14.11 16.66 -29.40
CA PHE A 348 13.15 16.98 -30.47
C PHE A 348 11.89 16.14 -30.33
N GLY A 349 12.01 14.84 -30.02
CA GLY A 349 10.88 13.94 -29.84
C GLY A 349 9.91 14.45 -28.77
N ASN A 350 10.42 14.70 -27.55
CA ASN A 350 9.56 15.18 -26.44
C ASN A 350 8.95 16.56 -26.71
N LEU A 351 9.72 17.48 -27.31
CA LEU A 351 9.21 18.83 -27.59
C LEU A 351 8.16 18.82 -28.70
N LEU A 352 8.38 18.06 -29.78
CA LEU A 352 7.46 18.00 -30.91
C LEU A 352 6.23 17.17 -30.62
N GLU A 353 6.34 16.06 -29.86
CA GLU A 353 5.19 15.31 -29.38
C GLU A 353 4.26 16.21 -28.56
N ASN A 354 4.81 16.96 -27.61
CA ASN A 354 4.03 17.90 -26.81
C ASN A 354 3.38 18.99 -27.67
N ALA A 355 4.07 19.50 -28.70
CA ALA A 355 3.54 20.52 -29.60
C ALA A 355 2.38 19.99 -30.45
N VAL A 356 2.51 18.78 -31.02
CA VAL A 356 1.45 18.12 -31.80
C VAL A 356 0.23 17.86 -30.94
N ASP A 357 0.43 17.26 -29.75
CA ASP A 357 -0.65 16.98 -28.81
C ASP A 357 -1.42 18.25 -28.39
N ALA A 358 -0.69 19.33 -28.10
CA ALA A 358 -1.30 20.60 -27.74
C ALA A 358 -2.10 21.21 -28.91
N CYS A 359 -1.61 21.11 -30.13
CA CYS A 359 -2.33 21.52 -31.33
C CYS A 359 -3.59 20.68 -31.56
N VAL A 360 -3.52 19.36 -31.34
CA VAL A 360 -4.69 18.46 -31.50
C VAL A 360 -5.76 18.76 -30.45
N ALA A 361 -5.35 19.00 -29.21
CA ALA A 361 -6.24 19.35 -28.09
C ALA A 361 -6.87 20.76 -28.27
N SER A 362 -6.21 21.63 -29.01
CA SER A 362 -6.71 23.01 -29.25
C SER A 362 -8.00 23.02 -30.07
N LYS A 363 -8.94 23.87 -29.65
CA LYS A 363 -10.20 24.13 -30.38
C LYS A 363 -10.02 25.12 -31.53
N THR A 364 -8.84 25.68 -31.72
CA THR A 364 -8.54 26.68 -32.77
C THR A 364 -8.46 25.99 -34.12
N THR A 365 -9.02 26.63 -35.14
CA THR A 365 -8.96 26.12 -36.52
C THR A 365 -7.59 26.37 -37.20
N ALA A 366 -6.86 27.38 -36.76
CA ALA A 366 -5.51 27.69 -37.25
C ALA A 366 -4.46 27.08 -36.32
N ARG A 367 -4.15 25.78 -36.53
CA ARG A 367 -3.14 25.06 -35.79
C ARG A 367 -1.78 25.22 -36.45
N SER A 368 -0.76 25.56 -35.67
CA SER A 368 0.59 25.76 -36.21
C SER A 368 1.68 25.32 -35.23
N ILE A 369 2.76 24.81 -35.80
CA ILE A 369 4.01 24.51 -35.08
C ILE A 369 5.15 25.19 -35.86
N PHE A 370 5.93 25.99 -35.17
CA PHE A 370 7.13 26.61 -35.73
C PHE A 370 8.37 26.14 -34.96
N VAL A 371 9.31 25.55 -35.67
CA VAL A 371 10.57 25.01 -35.10
C VAL A 371 11.72 25.87 -35.58
N ARG A 372 12.52 26.34 -34.65
CA ARG A 372 13.81 26.97 -34.92
C ARG A 372 14.91 26.25 -34.16
N ALA A 373 15.91 25.76 -34.86
CA ALA A 373 17.03 25.08 -34.23
C ALA A 373 18.33 25.58 -34.88
N VAL A 374 19.22 26.18 -34.09
CA VAL A 374 20.47 26.77 -34.61
C VAL A 374 21.62 26.38 -33.73
N TYR A 375 22.69 25.90 -34.36
CA TYR A 375 23.97 25.69 -33.71
C TYR A 375 24.92 26.82 -34.06
N GLU A 376 25.29 27.63 -33.05
CA GLU A 376 26.18 28.75 -33.23
C GLU A 376 27.09 28.96 -32.01
N LYS A 377 28.34 29.30 -32.24
CA LYS A 377 29.33 29.61 -31.17
C LYS A 377 29.44 28.59 -30.05
N GLY A 378 29.31 27.29 -30.40
CA GLY A 378 29.43 26.21 -29.44
C GLY A 378 28.16 25.90 -28.62
N SER A 379 27.04 26.54 -28.94
CA SER A 379 25.74 26.32 -28.31
C SER A 379 24.69 25.88 -29.35
N LEU A 380 23.85 24.91 -28.96
CA LEU A 380 22.66 24.53 -29.68
C LEU A 380 21.46 25.20 -29.02
N CYS A 381 20.74 26.03 -29.80
CA CYS A 381 19.50 26.66 -29.38
C CYS A 381 18.34 26.03 -30.12
N ILE A 382 17.37 25.49 -29.42
CA ILE A 382 16.11 24.94 -29.97
C ILE A 382 14.96 25.78 -29.41
N ALA A 383 14.08 26.26 -30.29
CA ALA A 383 12.84 26.93 -29.92
C ALA A 383 11.69 26.29 -30.73
N ILE A 384 10.64 25.94 -30.05
CA ILE A 384 9.43 25.38 -30.65
C ILE A 384 8.23 26.16 -30.11
N ASP A 385 7.52 26.79 -31.03
CA ASP A 385 6.32 27.54 -30.75
C ASP A 385 5.12 26.78 -31.31
N ASN A 386 4.07 26.58 -30.55
CA ASN A 386 2.89 25.87 -31.00
C ASN A 386 1.59 26.46 -30.48
N THR A 387 0.53 26.26 -31.21
CA THR A 387 -0.83 26.60 -30.80
C THR A 387 -1.31 25.64 -29.70
N PHE A 388 -2.00 26.17 -28.67
CA PHE A 388 -2.62 25.38 -27.61
C PHE A 388 -3.97 25.97 -27.15
N ASP A 389 -4.69 25.31 -26.25
CA ASP A 389 -6.03 25.73 -25.79
C ASP A 389 -6.04 26.82 -24.71
N GLY A 390 -4.87 27.33 -24.31
CA GLY A 390 -4.72 28.35 -23.27
C GLY A 390 -4.75 27.81 -21.82
N LYS A 391 -4.93 26.51 -21.61
CA LYS A 391 -5.00 25.89 -20.29
C LYS A 391 -3.69 25.22 -19.92
N ILE A 392 -3.12 25.63 -18.80
CA ILE A 392 -1.91 25.02 -18.24
C ILE A 392 -2.20 24.59 -16.81
N ILE A 393 -1.81 23.36 -16.48
CA ILE A 393 -1.89 22.82 -15.13
C ILE A 393 -0.46 22.63 -14.63
N GLN A 394 -0.10 23.36 -13.58
CA GLN A 394 1.20 23.24 -12.92
C GLN A 394 1.03 22.77 -11.47
N ASP A 395 1.98 22.00 -10.99
CA ASP A 395 2.15 21.66 -9.56
C ASP A 395 2.68 22.90 -8.80
N PRO A 396 2.51 23.00 -7.48
CA PRO A 396 3.09 24.06 -6.64
C PRO A 396 4.59 24.29 -6.85
N ASP A 397 5.31 23.26 -7.27
CA ASP A 397 6.75 23.33 -7.61
C ASP A 397 7.04 23.89 -9.02
N GLY A 398 6.02 24.35 -9.77
CA GLY A 398 6.16 24.87 -11.13
C GLY A 398 6.39 23.79 -12.21
N THR A 399 6.19 22.51 -11.89
CA THR A 399 6.29 21.40 -12.85
C THR A 399 4.98 21.23 -13.61
N PHE A 400 5.04 21.09 -14.95
CA PHE A 400 3.86 20.85 -15.77
C PHE A 400 3.29 19.46 -15.51
N LEU A 401 1.97 19.39 -15.28
CA LEU A 401 1.26 18.12 -15.15
C LEU A 401 0.82 17.62 -16.53
N SER A 402 0.84 16.29 -16.71
CA SER A 402 0.38 15.68 -17.95
C SER A 402 -1.13 15.78 -18.08
N CYS A 403 -1.62 16.21 -19.24
CA CYS A 403 -3.04 16.14 -19.58
C CYS A 403 -3.50 14.74 -19.99
N LYS A 404 -2.56 13.79 -20.24
CA LYS A 404 -2.85 12.42 -20.71
C LYS A 404 -2.93 11.40 -19.56
N HIS A 405 -2.19 11.61 -18.46
CA HIS A 405 -2.10 10.68 -17.35
C HIS A 405 -2.07 11.42 -16.01
N ALA A 406 -2.59 10.79 -14.95
CA ALA A 406 -2.47 11.34 -13.60
C ALA A 406 -0.99 11.31 -13.15
N GLY A 407 -0.29 12.46 -13.25
CA GLY A 407 1.11 12.58 -12.81
C GLY A 407 1.89 13.69 -13.51
N LYS A 408 3.18 13.80 -13.19
CA LYS A 408 4.11 14.77 -13.78
C LYS A 408 4.33 14.48 -15.27
N GLY A 409 4.38 15.51 -16.11
CA GLY A 409 4.69 15.41 -17.53
C GLY A 409 6.12 14.91 -17.75
N LEU A 410 6.30 13.64 -18.06
CA LEU A 410 7.62 13.00 -18.21
C LEU A 410 8.47 13.68 -19.32
N GLY A 411 7.86 14.16 -20.37
CA GLY A 411 8.54 14.82 -21.50
C GLY A 411 9.29 16.08 -21.10
N THR A 412 8.68 16.98 -20.34
CA THR A 412 9.31 18.22 -19.90
C THR A 412 10.44 17.99 -18.88
N VAL A 413 10.31 16.93 -18.06
CA VAL A 413 11.36 16.51 -17.12
C VAL A 413 12.58 15.97 -17.89
N SER A 414 12.36 15.13 -18.92
CA SER A 414 13.42 14.61 -19.78
C SER A 414 14.18 15.73 -20.49
N VAL A 415 13.46 16.70 -21.07
CA VAL A 415 14.06 17.89 -21.71
C VAL A 415 14.94 18.67 -20.72
N ARG A 416 14.47 18.92 -19.50
CA ARG A 416 15.22 19.61 -18.46
C ARG A 416 16.49 18.85 -18.04
N THR A 417 16.37 17.54 -17.90
CA THR A 417 17.50 16.66 -17.53
C THR A 417 18.58 16.69 -18.60
N ILE A 418 18.21 16.59 -19.88
CA ILE A 418 19.16 16.64 -20.99
C ILE A 418 19.79 18.03 -21.10
N ALA A 419 19.02 19.11 -21.04
CA ALA A 419 19.58 20.46 -21.05
C ALA A 419 20.64 20.64 -19.96
N SER A 420 20.36 20.16 -18.72
CA SER A 420 21.31 20.22 -17.60
C SER A 420 22.56 19.36 -17.84
N LYS A 421 22.45 18.18 -18.52
CA LYS A 421 23.61 17.33 -18.90
C LYS A 421 24.62 18.11 -19.76
N TYR A 422 24.14 19.05 -20.57
CA TYR A 422 24.95 19.91 -21.45
C TYR A 422 25.12 21.34 -20.91
N HIS A 423 25.10 21.52 -19.59
CA HIS A 423 25.27 22.82 -18.88
C HIS A 423 24.32 23.92 -19.39
N GLY A 424 23.22 23.52 -19.98
CA GLY A 424 22.24 24.39 -20.57
C GLY A 424 21.04 24.62 -19.67
N THR A 425 20.04 25.28 -20.24
CA THR A 425 18.77 25.54 -19.57
C THR A 425 17.61 25.33 -20.53
N CYS A 426 16.41 25.08 -19.97
CA CYS A 426 15.18 25.11 -20.74
C CYS A 426 14.19 26.06 -20.09
N ARG A 427 13.42 26.74 -20.93
CA ARG A 427 12.36 27.66 -20.51
C ARG A 427 11.08 27.30 -21.27
N PHE A 428 9.99 27.29 -20.56
CA PHE A 428 8.64 27.13 -21.09
C PHE A 428 7.85 28.37 -20.72
N ASP A 429 7.22 28.98 -21.72
CA ASP A 429 6.45 30.22 -21.55
C ASP A 429 5.20 30.15 -22.42
N TRP A 430 4.24 31.01 -22.20
CA TRP A 430 3.03 31.08 -23.02
C TRP A 430 2.45 32.49 -23.05
N LYS A 431 1.87 32.81 -24.15
CA LYS A 431 1.14 34.06 -24.33
C LYS A 431 -0.06 33.82 -25.25
N ASP A 432 -1.22 34.25 -24.83
CA ASP A 432 -2.49 34.05 -25.54
C ASP A 432 -2.75 32.55 -25.82
N GLN A 433 -2.76 32.11 -27.05
CA GLN A 433 -2.93 30.73 -27.49
C GLN A 433 -1.65 30.11 -28.05
N THR A 434 -0.50 30.67 -27.74
CA THR A 434 0.79 30.19 -28.20
C THR A 434 1.65 29.75 -27.02
N PHE A 435 2.16 28.53 -27.08
CA PHE A 435 3.13 27.98 -26.12
C PHE A 435 4.52 28.02 -26.73
N PHE A 436 5.50 28.46 -25.94
CA PHE A 436 6.89 28.63 -26.31
C PHE A 436 7.77 27.70 -25.48
N ALA A 437 8.46 26.78 -26.15
CA ALA A 437 9.45 25.93 -25.51
C ALA A 437 10.84 26.30 -26.05
N SER A 438 11.79 26.65 -25.20
CA SER A 438 13.15 26.97 -25.59
C SER A 438 14.16 26.16 -24.79
N VAL A 439 15.17 25.63 -25.45
CA VAL A 439 16.26 24.84 -24.87
C VAL A 439 17.57 25.34 -25.39
N ILE A 440 18.54 25.52 -24.52
CA ILE A 440 19.94 25.85 -24.86
C ILE A 440 20.83 24.77 -24.29
N CYS A 441 21.70 24.21 -25.11
CA CYS A 441 22.72 23.23 -24.73
C CYS A 441 24.10 23.77 -25.14
N PHE A 442 25.06 23.72 -24.23
CA PHE A 442 26.42 24.15 -24.48
C PHE A 442 27.35 22.97 -24.74
N ARG A 443 28.47 23.25 -25.43
CA ARG A 443 29.55 22.27 -25.60
C ARG A 443 30.15 21.95 -24.21
N LYS A 444 30.36 20.66 -23.91
CA LYS A 444 31.13 20.24 -22.73
C LYS A 444 32.52 20.78 -22.73
#